data_4b6a01f4a1c6e2ed26a420424e39089d
#
_entry.id   4b6a01f4a1c6e2ed26a420424e39089d
#
_cell.length_a   1.000
_cell.length_b   1.000
_cell.length_c   1.000
_cell.angle_alpha   90.00
_cell.angle_beta   90.00
_cell.angle_gamma   90.00
#
_symmetry.space_group_name_H-M   'P 1'
#
loop_
_entity.id
_entity.type
_entity.pdbx_description
1 polymer ?
#
loop_
_entity_poly.entity_id
_entity_poly.type
_entity_poly.pdbx_seq_one_letter_code
_entity_poly.pdbx_strand_id
1 'polypeptide(L)'
;MKTQLRSSKVQGFKVLGLILVLTFELLNPLNLERASAQTPFYQGKTITMVVASTTGGGYDLWARVTARHIVKYIPGNPSIVVQNMPGAGNIIGANYVYGVAKPDGLTLGAVNPALYFDQLVGRSEVKFDWAKFNWIGSPEKNDVVSYMRADQPLKTIDDWRNAKEPPKCGSTGTGSTGHYIPRLLEETLGIKTQIVSGYPGAPDIELAIERGEVFCWSPLLATYFGREPYRRWHKSGYVRVLMQTGAKRDARLKDTPTLNELMQQYKTAEAGRRLAKVILTAATLGRPVGTAPGTPADRVKILRDAYAKALADPELLAEAAKQGWEVDPTKGEELQALSKEVMTQPREIIERMKWVLGRE
;
A
#
# COMPACT_ATOMS: atom_id res chain seq x y z
N MET A 1 -56.53 -76.68 46.47
CA MET A 1 -56.70 -75.36 47.19
C MET A 1 -56.10 -74.26 46.34
N LYS A 2 -56.89 -73.58 45.66
CA LYS A 2 -57.02 -72.11 45.52
C LYS A 2 -55.75 -71.36 45.92
N THR A 3 -55.06 -70.49 45.13
CA THR A 3 -55.39 -69.21 44.57
C THR A 3 -54.06 -68.60 44.23
N GLN A 4 -53.79 -67.74 43.36
CA GLN A 4 -54.36 -66.60 42.63
C GLN A 4 -53.37 -66.15 41.59
N LEU A 5 -53.86 -66.05 40.40
CA LEU A 5 -53.24 -65.24 39.38
C LEU A 5 -53.71 -63.78 39.54
N ARG A 6 -52.80 -62.86 39.74
CA ARG A 6 -53.15 -61.44 39.66
C ARG A 6 -52.02 -60.61 39.00
N SER A 7 -52.35 -60.17 37.82
CA SER A 7 -52.07 -58.82 37.30
C SER A 7 -50.63 -58.41 37.05
N SER A 8 -50.16 -58.66 35.83
CA SER A 8 -49.01 -57.93 35.22
C SER A 8 -49.36 -57.17 33.92
N LYS A 9 -50.61 -56.76 33.75
CA LYS A 9 -51.04 -56.08 32.47
C LYS A 9 -51.22 -54.55 32.55
N VAL A 10 -50.92 -53.87 33.65
CA VAL A 10 -51.19 -52.45 33.79
C VAL A 10 -49.91 -51.55 33.66
N GLN A 11 -48.71 -52.12 33.77
CA GLN A 11 -47.47 -51.29 33.68
C GLN A 11 -46.95 -51.09 32.23
N GLY A 12 -47.34 -51.89 31.26
CA GLY A 12 -46.90 -51.75 29.87
C GLY A 12 -47.48 -50.56 29.11
N PHE A 13 -48.71 -50.10 29.47
CA PHE A 13 -49.40 -49.02 28.75
C PHE A 13 -48.92 -47.61 29.11
N LYS A 14 -48.39 -47.44 30.31
CA LYS A 14 -47.88 -46.10 30.71
C LYS A 14 -46.47 -45.79 30.20
N VAL A 15 -45.68 -46.80 29.93
CA VAL A 15 -44.29 -46.63 29.38
C VAL A 15 -44.38 -46.37 27.88
N LEU A 16 -45.30 -47.00 27.17
CA LEU A 16 -45.46 -46.77 25.71
C LEU A 16 -46.01 -45.38 25.40
N GLY A 17 -46.88 -44.84 26.23
CA GLY A 17 -47.40 -43.46 26.11
C GLY A 17 -46.34 -42.38 26.34
N LEU A 18 -45.40 -42.63 27.27
CA LEU A 18 -44.31 -41.67 27.55
C LEU A 18 -43.24 -41.62 26.49
N ILE A 19 -42.96 -42.77 25.85
CA ILE A 19 -41.99 -42.85 24.74
C ILE A 19 -42.58 -42.21 23.47
N LEU A 20 -43.88 -42.32 23.22
CA LEU A 20 -44.54 -41.68 22.06
C LEU A 20 -44.63 -40.15 22.21
N VAL A 21 -44.74 -39.59 23.39
CA VAL A 21 -44.73 -38.13 23.64
C VAL A 21 -43.33 -37.57 23.51
N LEU A 22 -42.29 -38.27 23.99
CA LEU A 22 -40.89 -37.84 23.85
C LEU A 22 -40.38 -37.91 22.41
N THR A 23 -40.86 -38.82 21.56
CA THR A 23 -40.50 -38.89 20.15
C THR A 23 -41.23 -37.88 19.28
N PHE A 24 -42.38 -37.36 19.71
CA PHE A 24 -43.11 -36.33 18.98
C PHE A 24 -42.55 -34.92 19.21
N GLU A 25 -41.92 -34.66 20.36
CA GLU A 25 -41.23 -33.38 20.56
C GLU A 25 -39.89 -33.26 19.82
N LEU A 26 -39.26 -34.40 19.46
CA LEU A 26 -38.03 -34.41 18.65
C LEU A 26 -38.31 -34.28 17.14
N LEU A 27 -39.55 -34.34 16.71
CA LEU A 27 -39.97 -34.20 15.32
C LEU A 27 -40.84 -32.96 15.05
N ASN A 28 -40.67 -31.92 15.91
CA ASN A 28 -41.34 -30.66 15.66
C ASN A 28 -40.58 -29.88 14.56
N PRO A 29 -41.08 -29.88 13.29
CA PRO A 29 -40.41 -29.20 12.16
C PRO A 29 -40.44 -27.68 12.27
N LEU A 30 -40.95 -27.12 13.39
CA LEU A 30 -41.07 -25.68 13.60
C LEU A 30 -39.85 -25.09 14.31
N ASN A 31 -38.89 -25.90 14.80
CA ASN A 31 -37.61 -25.44 15.35
C ASN A 31 -36.44 -25.52 14.37
N LEU A 32 -36.69 -25.67 13.06
CA LEU A 32 -35.75 -25.11 12.10
C LEU A 32 -35.88 -23.58 12.23
N GLU A 33 -35.13 -22.99 13.19
CA GLU A 33 -34.69 -21.62 13.04
C GLU A 33 -34.18 -21.52 11.61
N ARG A 34 -34.99 -20.95 10.73
CA ARG A 34 -34.49 -20.40 9.47
C ARG A 34 -33.39 -19.46 9.93
N ALA A 35 -32.14 -19.94 9.84
CA ALA A 35 -31.01 -19.04 9.79
C ALA A 35 -31.35 -18.09 8.65
N SER A 36 -32.00 -16.99 8.98
CA SER A 36 -32.34 -15.94 8.05
C SER A 36 -30.98 -15.51 7.53
N ALA A 37 -30.62 -15.97 6.35
CA ALA A 37 -29.36 -15.59 5.71
C ALA A 37 -29.42 -14.09 5.61
N GLN A 38 -28.77 -13.40 6.59
CA GLN A 38 -28.79 -11.96 6.67
C GLN A 38 -28.21 -11.45 5.35
N THR A 39 -29.02 -10.66 4.64
CA THR A 39 -28.61 -10.08 3.36
C THR A 39 -27.24 -9.43 3.51
N PRO A 40 -26.25 -9.81 2.67
CA PRO A 40 -24.91 -9.25 2.77
C PRO A 40 -24.95 -7.72 2.76
N PHE A 41 -24.22 -7.08 3.68
CA PHE A 41 -24.22 -5.63 3.82
C PHE A 41 -23.98 -4.89 2.49
N TYR A 42 -23.11 -5.43 1.65
CA TYR A 42 -22.71 -4.79 0.39
C TYR A 42 -23.68 -5.04 -0.77
N GLN A 43 -24.70 -5.86 -0.60
CA GLN A 43 -25.68 -6.13 -1.66
C GLN A 43 -26.43 -4.87 -2.06
N GLY A 44 -26.41 -4.55 -3.37
CA GLY A 44 -27.02 -3.35 -3.92
C GLY A 44 -26.36 -2.03 -3.50
N LYS A 45 -25.15 -2.09 -2.91
CA LYS A 45 -24.38 -0.90 -2.53
C LYS A 45 -23.35 -0.53 -3.59
N THR A 46 -22.94 0.74 -3.54
CA THR A 46 -21.81 1.24 -4.32
C THR A 46 -20.69 1.64 -3.37
N ILE A 47 -19.50 1.10 -3.60
CA ILE A 47 -18.25 1.52 -2.93
C ILE A 47 -17.59 2.59 -3.77
N THR A 48 -17.16 3.68 -3.13
CA THR A 48 -16.33 4.71 -3.77
C THR A 48 -14.87 4.44 -3.45
N MET A 49 -14.05 4.20 -4.48
CA MET A 49 -12.59 4.13 -4.37
C MET A 49 -12.02 5.52 -4.68
N VAL A 50 -11.70 6.28 -3.64
CA VAL A 50 -11.05 7.61 -3.76
C VAL A 50 -9.57 7.41 -4.05
N VAL A 51 -9.10 7.97 -5.15
CA VAL A 51 -7.68 8.00 -5.52
C VAL A 51 -7.15 9.39 -5.23
N ALA A 52 -6.24 9.53 -4.26
CA ALA A 52 -5.71 10.82 -3.83
C ALA A 52 -4.70 11.42 -4.84
N SER A 53 -4.77 11.05 -6.11
CA SER A 53 -3.87 11.53 -7.18
C SER A 53 -4.62 11.73 -8.50
N THR A 54 -3.92 12.27 -9.49
CA THR A 54 -4.47 12.47 -10.84
C THR A 54 -4.72 11.17 -11.58
N THR A 55 -5.61 11.22 -12.57
CA THR A 55 -5.94 10.09 -13.46
C THR A 55 -4.71 9.66 -14.27
N GLY A 56 -4.58 8.35 -14.51
CA GLY A 56 -3.51 7.75 -15.33
C GLY A 56 -2.18 7.54 -14.60
N GLY A 57 -2.04 8.00 -13.36
CA GLY A 57 -0.89 7.69 -12.50
C GLY A 57 -0.97 6.29 -11.92
N GLY A 58 0.16 5.79 -11.36
CA GLY A 58 0.23 4.42 -10.83
C GLY A 58 -0.82 4.11 -9.74
N TYR A 59 -1.17 5.06 -8.90
CA TYR A 59 -2.25 4.89 -7.90
C TYR A 59 -3.62 4.71 -8.56
N ASP A 60 -3.92 5.51 -9.59
CA ASP A 60 -5.18 5.44 -10.33
C ASP A 60 -5.30 4.12 -11.10
N LEU A 61 -4.26 3.72 -11.79
CA LEU A 61 -4.23 2.48 -12.56
C LEU A 61 -4.44 1.25 -11.66
N TRP A 62 -3.72 1.15 -10.55
CA TRP A 62 -3.89 0.07 -9.57
C TRP A 62 -5.28 0.07 -8.91
N ALA A 63 -5.79 1.25 -8.56
CA ALA A 63 -7.14 1.37 -8.00
C ALA A 63 -8.20 0.86 -8.97
N ARG A 64 -8.09 1.18 -10.28
CA ARG A 64 -9.04 0.72 -11.31
C ARG A 64 -8.95 -0.78 -11.56
N VAL A 65 -7.74 -1.33 -11.63
CA VAL A 65 -7.55 -2.78 -11.76
C VAL A 65 -8.13 -3.49 -10.52
N THR A 66 -7.75 -3.06 -9.33
CA THR A 66 -8.27 -3.65 -8.09
C THR A 66 -9.79 -3.54 -8.00
N ALA A 67 -10.38 -2.38 -8.35
CA ALA A 67 -11.83 -2.19 -8.32
C ALA A 67 -12.58 -3.17 -9.20
N ARG A 68 -12.07 -3.50 -10.40
CA ARG A 68 -12.69 -4.47 -11.29
C ARG A 68 -12.69 -5.90 -10.76
N HIS A 69 -11.64 -6.27 -10.04
CA HIS A 69 -11.46 -7.66 -9.60
C HIS A 69 -11.99 -7.93 -8.18
N ILE A 70 -11.89 -6.96 -7.27
CA ILE A 70 -12.28 -7.16 -5.86
C ILE A 70 -13.78 -7.42 -5.68
N VAL A 71 -14.63 -6.86 -6.55
CA VAL A 71 -16.10 -7.00 -6.47
C VAL A 71 -16.54 -8.45 -6.41
N LYS A 72 -15.86 -9.35 -7.13
CA LYS A 72 -16.15 -10.79 -7.17
C LYS A 72 -16.05 -11.45 -5.78
N TYR A 73 -15.26 -10.87 -4.88
CA TYR A 73 -14.90 -11.44 -3.59
C TYR A 73 -15.58 -10.75 -2.41
N ILE A 74 -16.32 -9.66 -2.67
CA ILE A 74 -17.11 -8.97 -1.64
C ILE A 74 -18.52 -9.58 -1.63
N PRO A 75 -18.99 -10.18 -0.50
CA PRO A 75 -20.34 -10.70 -0.38
C PRO A 75 -21.40 -9.67 -0.76
N GLY A 76 -22.27 -10.01 -1.69
CA GLY A 76 -23.30 -9.12 -2.23
C GLY A 76 -22.90 -8.40 -3.52
N ASN A 77 -21.71 -8.62 -4.05
CA ASN A 77 -21.20 -8.10 -5.33
C ASN A 77 -21.55 -6.62 -5.58
N PRO A 78 -21.03 -5.68 -4.74
CA PRO A 78 -21.31 -4.25 -4.88
C PRO A 78 -20.73 -3.69 -6.19
N SER A 79 -21.24 -2.55 -6.62
CA SER A 79 -20.54 -1.75 -7.63
C SER A 79 -19.37 -1.00 -6.99
N ILE A 80 -18.29 -0.75 -7.74
CA ILE A 80 -17.18 0.13 -7.30
C ILE A 80 -16.99 1.24 -8.33
N VAL A 81 -17.00 2.50 -7.86
CA VAL A 81 -16.73 3.70 -8.66
C VAL A 81 -15.38 4.27 -8.21
N VAL A 82 -14.48 4.51 -9.15
CA VAL A 82 -13.18 5.13 -8.89
C VAL A 82 -13.29 6.65 -9.11
N GLN A 83 -12.96 7.42 -8.08
CA GLN A 83 -13.01 8.88 -8.08
C GLN A 83 -11.63 9.46 -7.74
N ASN A 84 -11.05 10.26 -8.64
CA ASN A 84 -9.81 10.96 -8.38
C ASN A 84 -10.07 12.24 -7.57
N MET A 85 -9.24 12.45 -6.53
CA MET A 85 -9.29 13.61 -5.65
C MET A 85 -7.87 14.12 -5.39
N PRO A 86 -7.20 14.71 -6.40
CA PRO A 86 -5.85 15.21 -6.28
C PRO A 86 -5.80 16.52 -5.47
N GLY A 87 -4.58 16.91 -5.09
CA GLY A 87 -4.30 18.22 -4.51
C GLY A 87 -3.48 18.13 -3.22
N ALA A 88 -2.74 19.22 -2.94
CA ALA A 88 -1.84 19.37 -1.79
C ALA A 88 -0.92 18.13 -1.57
N GLY A 89 -0.29 17.62 -2.63
CA GLY A 89 0.58 16.45 -2.54
C GLY A 89 -0.16 15.15 -2.12
N ASN A 90 -1.44 14.99 -2.50
CA ASN A 90 -2.36 13.90 -2.15
C ASN A 90 -3.03 14.04 -0.76
N ILE A 91 -2.76 15.11 0.00
CA ILE A 91 -3.33 15.33 1.34
C ILE A 91 -4.85 15.50 1.27
N ILE A 92 -5.40 16.15 0.23
CA ILE A 92 -6.84 16.41 0.10
C ILE A 92 -7.64 15.09 0.10
N GLY A 93 -7.28 14.15 -0.78
CA GLY A 93 -7.96 12.85 -0.84
C GLY A 93 -7.82 12.03 0.44
N ALA A 94 -6.64 12.06 1.07
CA ALA A 94 -6.42 11.37 2.34
C ALA A 94 -7.25 11.96 3.49
N ASN A 95 -7.31 13.31 3.60
CA ASN A 95 -8.17 13.99 4.58
C ASN A 95 -9.65 13.66 4.37
N TYR A 96 -10.10 13.61 3.11
CA TYR A 96 -11.48 13.24 2.79
C TYR A 96 -11.82 11.83 3.28
N VAL A 97 -10.99 10.84 2.94
CA VAL A 97 -11.22 9.44 3.35
C VAL A 97 -11.18 9.30 4.87
N TYR A 98 -10.28 10.03 5.54
CA TYR A 98 -10.09 9.93 6.98
C TYR A 98 -11.23 10.53 7.79
N GLY A 99 -11.67 11.75 7.46
CA GLY A 99 -12.51 12.55 8.34
C GLY A 99 -13.82 13.07 7.73
N VAL A 100 -14.02 12.94 6.41
CA VAL A 100 -15.23 13.41 5.73
C VAL A 100 -16.11 12.24 5.29
N ALA A 101 -15.50 11.18 4.78
CA ALA A 101 -16.21 9.97 4.38
C ALA A 101 -16.84 9.29 5.59
N LYS A 102 -18.05 8.74 5.42
CA LYS A 102 -18.71 7.98 6.48
C LYS A 102 -17.89 6.72 6.80
N PRO A 103 -17.72 6.38 8.10
CA PRO A 103 -16.99 5.18 8.51
C PRO A 103 -17.87 3.92 8.41
N ASP A 104 -18.49 3.70 7.26
CA ASP A 104 -19.42 2.60 7.01
C ASP A 104 -18.85 1.50 6.11
N GLY A 105 -17.60 1.67 5.64
CA GLY A 105 -16.94 0.73 4.73
C GLY A 105 -17.33 0.87 3.27
N LEU A 106 -18.09 1.91 2.89
CA LEU A 106 -18.44 2.20 1.49
C LEU A 106 -17.48 3.20 0.82
N THR A 107 -16.49 3.72 1.55
CA THR A 107 -15.41 4.54 0.99
C THR A 107 -14.06 3.91 1.26
N LEU A 108 -13.31 3.64 0.21
CA LEU A 108 -11.91 3.21 0.24
C LEU A 108 -11.02 4.34 -0.28
N GLY A 109 -9.80 4.44 0.22
CA GLY A 109 -8.82 5.42 -0.22
C GLY A 109 -7.55 4.75 -0.71
N ALA A 110 -7.17 4.97 -1.96
CA ALA A 110 -5.85 4.67 -2.49
C ALA A 110 -4.97 5.91 -2.31
N VAL A 111 -4.05 5.86 -1.35
CA VAL A 111 -3.28 7.02 -0.89
C VAL A 111 -1.77 6.82 -1.05
N ASN A 112 -1.04 7.92 -1.12
CA ASN A 112 0.42 7.89 -1.16
C ASN A 112 0.97 7.51 0.23
N PRO A 113 1.81 6.47 0.35
CA PRO A 113 2.39 6.09 1.64
C PRO A 113 3.26 7.18 2.27
N ALA A 114 3.92 8.03 1.47
CA ALA A 114 4.76 9.12 1.98
C ALA A 114 3.99 10.19 2.79
N LEU A 115 2.65 10.15 2.80
CA LEU A 115 1.83 11.09 3.58
C LEU A 115 2.07 11.01 5.10
N TYR A 116 2.59 9.90 5.62
CA TYR A 116 2.98 9.86 7.02
C TYR A 116 4.19 10.77 7.33
N PHE A 117 5.03 11.06 6.33
CA PHE A 117 6.09 12.06 6.47
C PHE A 117 5.50 13.43 6.77
N ASP A 118 4.47 13.83 6.00
CA ASP A 118 3.81 15.13 6.17
C ASP A 118 3.21 15.28 7.58
N GLN A 119 2.64 14.19 8.12
CA GLN A 119 2.16 14.15 9.50
C GLN A 119 3.30 14.26 10.51
N LEU A 120 4.38 13.47 10.34
CA LEU A 120 5.52 13.46 11.27
C LEU A 120 6.24 14.80 11.32
N VAL A 121 6.38 15.49 10.19
CA VAL A 121 6.99 16.82 10.16
C VAL A 121 6.03 17.94 10.58
N GLY A 122 4.76 17.63 10.81
CA GLY A 122 3.77 18.55 11.38
C GLY A 122 3.17 19.53 10.38
N ARG A 123 2.97 19.11 9.13
CA ARG A 123 2.30 19.95 8.11
C ARG A 123 0.87 20.29 8.54
N SER A 124 0.52 21.57 8.50
CA SER A 124 -0.77 22.09 8.97
C SER A 124 -1.97 21.61 8.16
N GLU A 125 -1.76 21.24 6.88
CA GLU A 125 -2.78 20.75 5.96
C GLU A 125 -3.22 19.32 6.28
N VAL A 126 -2.41 18.55 7.03
CA VAL A 126 -2.72 17.17 7.43
C VAL A 126 -3.78 17.17 8.53
N LYS A 127 -4.92 16.53 8.24
CA LYS A 127 -6.06 16.37 9.18
C LYS A 127 -6.35 14.91 9.49
N PHE A 128 -5.47 14.00 9.11
CA PHE A 128 -5.56 12.58 9.40
C PHE A 128 -4.52 12.15 10.44
N ASP A 129 -4.76 10.98 11.04
CA ASP A 129 -3.77 10.23 11.78
C ASP A 129 -3.48 8.93 11.01
N TRP A 130 -2.28 8.83 10.43
CA TRP A 130 -1.87 7.72 9.59
C TRP A 130 -2.02 6.36 10.27
N ALA A 131 -1.73 6.28 11.58
CA ALA A 131 -1.84 5.06 12.35
C ALA A 131 -3.29 4.59 12.58
N LYS A 132 -4.28 5.49 12.42
CA LYS A 132 -5.70 5.22 12.68
C LYS A 132 -6.53 4.84 11.47
N PHE A 133 -6.00 4.97 10.25
CA PHE A 133 -6.68 4.35 9.10
C PHE A 133 -6.86 2.86 9.31
N ASN A 134 -7.94 2.30 8.83
CA ASN A 134 -8.10 0.86 8.72
C ASN A 134 -7.51 0.41 7.38
N TRP A 135 -6.27 -0.05 7.39
CA TRP A 135 -5.58 -0.49 6.19
C TRP A 135 -6.12 -1.82 5.68
N ILE A 136 -6.40 -1.88 4.38
CA ILE A 136 -7.01 -3.04 3.71
C ILE A 136 -5.94 -3.90 3.05
N GLY A 137 -4.98 -3.30 2.36
CA GLY A 137 -3.88 -3.99 1.69
C GLY A 137 -3.14 -3.07 0.74
N SER A 138 -2.04 -3.59 0.18
CA SER A 138 -1.27 -2.95 -0.89
C SER A 138 -0.97 -3.98 -1.98
N PRO A 139 -1.01 -3.63 -3.29
CA PRO A 139 -0.79 -4.60 -4.36
C PRO A 139 0.68 -4.85 -4.68
N GLU A 140 1.56 -3.91 -4.31
CA GLU A 140 2.99 -3.95 -4.63
C GLU A 140 3.81 -3.22 -3.57
N LYS A 141 5.10 -3.50 -3.51
CA LYS A 141 6.09 -2.67 -2.84
C LYS A 141 6.69 -1.67 -3.83
N ASN A 142 7.18 -0.55 -3.32
CA ASN A 142 7.64 0.58 -4.12
C ASN A 142 9.14 0.83 -3.94
N ASP A 143 9.98 -0.19 -4.13
CA ASP A 143 11.42 0.04 -4.17
C ASP A 143 11.77 1.07 -5.25
N VAL A 144 12.84 1.83 -5.01
CA VAL A 144 13.26 2.95 -5.84
C VAL A 144 14.62 2.65 -6.45
N VAL A 145 14.84 3.11 -7.67
CA VAL A 145 16.16 3.16 -8.28
C VAL A 145 16.57 4.61 -8.46
N SER A 146 17.86 4.91 -8.26
CA SER A 146 18.44 6.20 -8.64
C SER A 146 19.33 6.00 -9.84
N TYR A 147 19.07 6.74 -10.90
CA TYR A 147 19.85 6.68 -12.13
C TYR A 147 20.44 8.03 -12.52
N MET A 148 21.47 7.97 -13.36
CA MET A 148 22.14 9.10 -13.98
C MET A 148 22.15 8.91 -15.50
N ARG A 149 22.04 9.99 -16.29
CA ARG A 149 22.30 9.94 -17.74
C ARG A 149 23.73 9.42 -17.97
N ALA A 150 23.87 8.51 -18.94
CA ALA A 150 25.12 7.81 -19.17
C ALA A 150 26.23 8.70 -19.80
N ASP A 151 25.85 9.84 -20.39
CA ASP A 151 26.77 10.85 -20.91
C ASP A 151 27.43 11.69 -19.81
N GLN A 152 26.93 11.61 -18.57
CA GLN A 152 27.54 12.27 -17.42
C GLN A 152 28.80 11.52 -16.97
N PRO A 153 29.84 12.23 -16.44
CA PRO A 153 31.06 11.61 -15.95
C PRO A 153 30.87 10.75 -14.69
N LEU A 154 29.69 10.83 -14.07
CA LEU A 154 29.35 10.14 -12.83
C LEU A 154 28.87 8.71 -13.14
N LYS A 155 29.78 7.74 -13.13
CA LYS A 155 29.52 6.34 -13.54
C LYS A 155 29.14 5.43 -12.38
N THR A 156 29.55 5.80 -11.18
CA THR A 156 29.33 5.04 -9.94
C THR A 156 28.74 5.94 -8.84
N ILE A 157 28.31 5.32 -7.75
CA ILE A 157 27.87 6.08 -6.57
C ILE A 157 29.05 6.84 -5.92
N ASP A 158 30.27 6.31 -6.04
CA ASP A 158 31.49 6.99 -5.57
C ASP A 158 31.79 8.25 -6.40
N ASP A 159 31.62 8.19 -7.73
CA ASP A 159 31.77 9.37 -8.58
C ASP A 159 30.75 10.45 -8.21
N TRP A 160 29.50 10.05 -7.94
CA TRP A 160 28.47 11.00 -7.51
C TRP A 160 28.80 11.62 -6.15
N ARG A 161 29.24 10.81 -5.20
CA ARG A 161 29.63 11.26 -3.86
C ARG A 161 30.78 12.26 -3.89
N ASN A 162 31.73 12.05 -4.79
CA ASN A 162 32.95 12.86 -4.94
C ASN A 162 32.82 13.94 -6.03
N ALA A 163 31.60 14.13 -6.57
CA ALA A 163 31.37 15.14 -7.61
C ALA A 163 31.71 16.55 -7.12
N LYS A 164 32.52 17.28 -7.87
CA LYS A 164 32.87 18.69 -7.58
C LYS A 164 31.63 19.58 -7.67
N GLU A 165 30.81 19.33 -8.69
CA GLU A 165 29.54 20.01 -8.90
C GLU A 165 28.39 19.00 -8.70
N PRO A 166 27.44 19.23 -7.79
CA PRO A 166 26.29 18.37 -7.60
C PRO A 166 25.46 18.29 -8.88
N PRO A 167 25.11 17.08 -9.38
CA PRO A 167 24.26 16.94 -10.54
C PRO A 167 22.84 17.43 -10.26
N LYS A 168 22.19 17.95 -11.33
CA LYS A 168 20.78 18.36 -11.29
C LYS A 168 19.88 17.13 -11.41
N CYS A 169 19.05 16.88 -10.40
CA CYS A 169 18.04 15.82 -10.41
C CYS A 169 16.63 16.39 -10.39
N GLY A 170 15.72 15.80 -11.17
CA GLY A 170 14.33 16.23 -11.26
C GLY A 170 13.49 15.78 -10.07
N SER A 171 12.49 16.60 -9.69
CA SER A 171 11.56 16.31 -8.60
C SER A 171 10.19 16.93 -8.88
N THR A 172 9.12 16.23 -8.49
CA THR A 172 7.75 16.79 -8.53
C THR A 172 7.36 17.53 -7.24
N GLY A 173 8.21 17.49 -6.21
CA GLY A 173 7.97 18.15 -4.92
C GLY A 173 8.47 17.31 -3.74
N THR A 174 8.34 17.86 -2.53
CA THR A 174 8.94 17.32 -1.30
C THR A 174 8.50 15.88 -0.94
N GLY A 175 7.26 15.49 -1.24
CA GLY A 175 6.75 14.13 -1.02
C GLY A 175 7.10 13.12 -2.12
N SER A 176 7.92 13.50 -3.12
CA SER A 176 8.29 12.60 -4.22
C SER A 176 9.63 11.90 -3.97
N THR A 177 9.79 10.72 -4.58
CA THR A 177 11.06 9.98 -4.57
C THR A 177 12.21 10.80 -5.15
N GLY A 178 11.93 11.67 -6.15
CA GLY A 178 12.89 12.60 -6.73
C GLY A 178 13.40 13.65 -5.75
N HIS A 179 12.68 13.89 -4.64
CA HIS A 179 13.12 14.79 -3.59
C HIS A 179 13.74 14.06 -2.40
N TYR A 180 12.97 13.14 -1.78
CA TYR A 180 13.42 12.57 -0.51
C TYR A 180 14.55 11.54 -0.66
N ILE A 181 14.68 10.85 -1.80
CA ILE A 181 15.80 9.92 -2.00
C ILE A 181 17.14 10.68 -2.11
N PRO A 182 17.30 11.72 -2.96
CA PRO A 182 18.54 12.52 -2.94
C PRO A 182 18.88 13.11 -1.56
N ARG A 183 17.88 13.58 -0.81
CA ARG A 183 18.10 14.06 0.57
C ARG A 183 18.55 12.95 1.51
N LEU A 184 17.97 11.76 1.37
CA LEU A 184 18.41 10.58 2.12
C LEU A 184 19.84 10.18 1.77
N LEU A 185 20.23 10.23 0.49
CA LEU A 185 21.59 9.97 0.05
C LEU A 185 22.57 11.02 0.60
N GLU A 186 22.18 12.30 0.64
CA GLU A 186 22.99 13.35 1.27
C GLU A 186 23.23 13.04 2.75
N GLU A 187 22.16 12.69 3.47
CA GLU A 187 22.19 12.42 4.90
C GLU A 187 22.94 11.13 5.27
N THR A 188 22.83 10.10 4.47
CA THR A 188 23.38 8.77 4.79
C THR A 188 24.75 8.52 4.19
N LEU A 189 25.02 9.08 3.03
CA LEU A 189 26.24 8.81 2.26
C LEU A 189 27.07 10.07 1.96
N GLY A 190 26.59 11.28 2.31
CA GLY A 190 27.24 12.55 2.00
C GLY A 190 27.17 12.93 0.51
N ILE A 191 26.22 12.37 -0.24
CA ILE A 191 26.06 12.62 -1.68
C ILE A 191 25.27 13.91 -1.89
N LYS A 192 25.90 14.92 -2.46
CA LYS A 192 25.24 16.19 -2.77
C LYS A 192 24.49 16.14 -4.11
N THR A 193 23.32 16.75 -4.15
CA THR A 193 22.45 16.81 -5.33
C THR A 193 21.78 18.18 -5.42
N GLN A 194 21.75 18.77 -6.61
CA GLN A 194 20.92 19.92 -6.90
C GLN A 194 19.53 19.43 -7.32
N ILE A 195 18.56 19.54 -6.43
CA ILE A 195 17.18 19.12 -6.71
C ILE A 195 16.46 20.25 -7.47
N VAL A 196 15.98 19.95 -8.65
CA VAL A 196 15.12 20.85 -9.46
C VAL A 196 13.68 20.40 -9.27
N SER A 197 12.94 21.11 -8.43
CA SER A 197 11.55 20.79 -8.06
C SER A 197 10.54 21.57 -8.91
N GLY A 198 9.26 21.12 -8.86
CA GLY A 198 8.14 21.81 -9.50
C GLY A 198 7.70 21.22 -10.82
N TYR A 199 8.28 20.10 -11.26
CA TYR A 199 7.75 19.37 -12.41
C TYR A 199 6.34 18.84 -12.08
N PRO A 200 5.35 19.01 -12.99
CA PRO A 200 3.97 18.54 -12.75
C PRO A 200 3.87 17.04 -12.55
N GLY A 201 4.72 16.26 -13.23
CA GLY A 201 4.71 14.81 -13.18
C GLY A 201 5.98 14.17 -13.73
N ALA A 202 6.02 12.84 -13.67
CA ALA A 202 7.12 12.05 -14.20
C ALA A 202 7.41 12.31 -15.69
N PRO A 203 6.40 12.43 -16.60
CA PRO A 203 6.64 12.72 -18.00
C PRO A 203 7.42 14.02 -18.24
N ASP A 204 7.18 15.03 -17.39
CA ASP A 204 7.86 16.33 -17.51
C ASP A 204 9.33 16.22 -17.11
N ILE A 205 9.64 15.41 -16.08
CA ILE A 205 11.02 15.11 -15.67
C ILE A 205 11.72 14.30 -16.76
N GLU A 206 11.05 13.32 -17.36
CA GLU A 206 11.57 12.49 -18.44
C GLU A 206 11.97 13.35 -19.64
N LEU A 207 11.10 14.27 -20.04
CA LEU A 207 11.38 15.23 -21.11
C LEU A 207 12.56 16.15 -20.76
N ALA A 208 12.63 16.65 -19.52
CA ALA A 208 13.74 17.47 -19.04
C ALA A 208 15.07 16.69 -19.03
N ILE A 209 15.05 15.39 -18.75
CA ILE A 209 16.23 14.51 -18.88
C ILE A 209 16.64 14.38 -20.33
N GLU A 210 15.72 14.15 -21.26
CA GLU A 210 16.03 14.06 -22.69
C GLU A 210 16.62 15.37 -23.24
N ARG A 211 16.14 16.53 -22.77
CA ARG A 211 16.64 17.85 -23.13
C ARG A 211 17.96 18.24 -22.43
N GLY A 212 18.38 17.49 -21.40
CA GLY A 212 19.59 17.81 -20.64
C GLY A 212 19.42 18.95 -19.63
N GLU A 213 18.19 19.24 -19.22
CA GLU A 213 17.89 20.22 -18.18
C GLU A 213 18.21 19.66 -16.79
N VAL A 214 17.94 18.37 -16.61
CA VAL A 214 18.32 17.55 -15.44
C VAL A 214 18.96 16.23 -15.92
N PHE A 215 19.76 15.60 -15.07
CA PHE A 215 20.58 14.44 -15.45
C PHE A 215 20.26 13.17 -14.67
N CYS A 216 19.51 13.28 -13.59
CA CYS A 216 19.19 12.20 -12.68
C CYS A 216 17.77 12.30 -12.15
N TRP A 217 17.25 11.13 -11.79
CA TRP A 217 15.98 11.00 -11.08
C TRP A 217 15.92 9.66 -10.35
N SER A 218 14.92 9.53 -9.46
CA SER A 218 14.72 8.33 -8.63
C SER A 218 13.28 7.80 -8.79
N PRO A 219 12.94 7.11 -9.90
CA PRO A 219 11.64 6.48 -10.07
C PRO A 219 11.50 5.21 -9.24
N LEU A 220 10.25 4.76 -9.08
CA LEU A 220 9.97 3.43 -8.56
C LEU A 220 10.54 2.34 -9.49
N LEU A 221 11.08 1.27 -8.90
CA LEU A 221 11.66 0.14 -9.62
C LEU A 221 10.66 -0.49 -10.61
N ALA A 222 9.42 -0.70 -10.16
CA ALA A 222 8.35 -1.21 -11.01
C ALA A 222 8.06 -0.30 -12.21
N THR A 223 8.05 1.03 -12.01
CA THR A 223 7.89 2.01 -13.09
C THR A 223 9.08 1.97 -14.05
N TYR A 224 10.30 1.86 -13.54
CA TYR A 224 11.53 1.83 -14.33
C TYR A 224 11.56 0.64 -15.30
N PHE A 225 11.10 -0.53 -14.89
CA PHE A 225 11.04 -1.70 -15.76
C PHE A 225 9.72 -1.87 -16.52
N GLY A 226 8.63 -1.26 -16.02
CA GLY A 226 7.28 -1.45 -16.57
C GLY A 226 6.89 -0.47 -17.68
N ARG A 227 7.52 0.71 -17.79
CA ARG A 227 7.01 1.81 -18.61
C ARG A 227 8.08 2.44 -19.51
N GLU A 228 7.65 2.95 -20.68
CA GLU A 228 8.45 3.88 -21.48
C GLU A 228 8.48 5.29 -20.84
N PRO A 229 9.58 6.03 -20.99
CA PRO A 229 10.76 5.73 -21.82
C PRO A 229 11.83 4.88 -21.11
N TYR A 230 11.67 4.51 -19.84
CA TYR A 230 12.71 3.85 -19.04
C TYR A 230 13.15 2.52 -19.61
N ARG A 231 12.25 1.69 -20.13
CA ARG A 231 12.59 0.40 -20.77
C ARG A 231 13.55 0.63 -21.94
N ARG A 232 13.26 1.61 -22.79
CA ARG A 232 14.13 2.00 -23.90
C ARG A 232 15.47 2.52 -23.40
N TRP A 233 15.45 3.42 -22.39
CA TRP A 233 16.66 4.00 -21.81
C TRP A 233 17.56 2.95 -21.15
N HIS A 234 16.97 2.01 -20.42
CA HIS A 234 17.70 0.88 -19.84
C HIS A 234 18.35 0.01 -20.92
N LYS A 235 17.57 -0.41 -21.91
CA LYS A 235 18.03 -1.26 -23.01
C LYS A 235 19.14 -0.61 -23.87
N SER A 236 19.04 0.70 -24.10
CA SER A 236 20.03 1.45 -24.91
C SER A 236 21.24 1.91 -24.11
N GLY A 237 21.24 1.78 -22.79
CA GLY A 237 22.27 2.35 -21.93
C GLY A 237 22.24 3.88 -21.86
N TYR A 238 21.10 4.52 -22.19
CA TYR A 238 20.94 5.99 -22.11
C TYR A 238 21.03 6.51 -20.68
N VAL A 239 20.58 5.70 -19.73
CA VAL A 239 20.76 5.96 -18.29
C VAL A 239 21.47 4.78 -17.63
N ARG A 240 22.16 5.07 -16.54
CA ARG A 240 22.82 4.07 -15.68
C ARG A 240 22.23 4.11 -14.30
N VAL A 241 21.72 2.98 -13.81
CA VAL A 241 21.24 2.86 -12.42
C VAL A 241 22.45 2.77 -11.50
N LEU A 242 22.50 3.64 -10.52
CA LEU A 242 23.63 3.75 -9.59
C LEU A 242 23.32 3.17 -8.20
N MET A 243 22.03 3.11 -7.82
CA MET A 243 21.58 2.63 -6.51
C MET A 243 20.15 2.13 -6.59
N GLN A 244 19.79 1.19 -5.70
CA GLN A 244 18.43 0.71 -5.47
C GLN A 244 18.12 0.64 -3.96
N THR A 245 16.84 0.74 -3.57
CA THR A 245 16.46 0.78 -2.15
C THR A 245 16.00 -0.55 -1.57
N GLY A 246 15.79 -1.58 -2.39
CA GLY A 246 15.33 -2.89 -1.93
C GLY A 246 16.18 -3.48 -0.81
N ALA A 247 15.59 -4.34 0.00
CA ALA A 247 16.29 -5.07 1.06
C ALA A 247 17.41 -5.97 0.50
N LYS A 248 17.26 -6.42 -0.75
CA LYS A 248 18.24 -7.15 -1.58
C LYS A 248 18.25 -6.58 -2.98
N ARG A 249 19.33 -6.88 -3.73
CA ARG A 249 19.41 -6.47 -5.13
C ARG A 249 18.32 -7.13 -5.98
N ASP A 250 17.66 -6.36 -6.85
CA ASP A 250 16.76 -6.88 -7.87
C ASP A 250 17.51 -7.78 -8.86
N ALA A 251 16.89 -8.86 -9.30
CA ALA A 251 17.50 -9.82 -10.21
C ALA A 251 17.90 -9.20 -11.58
N ARG A 252 17.27 -8.11 -11.97
CA ARG A 252 17.55 -7.33 -13.20
C ARG A 252 18.69 -6.31 -13.02
N LEU A 253 19.08 -6.02 -11.75
CA LEU A 253 20.09 -5.01 -11.37
C LEU A 253 21.15 -5.62 -10.42
N LYS A 254 21.65 -6.80 -10.76
CA LYS A 254 22.58 -7.57 -9.90
C LYS A 254 23.85 -6.81 -9.52
N ASP A 255 24.33 -5.94 -10.42
CA ASP A 255 25.57 -5.18 -10.22
C ASP A 255 25.33 -3.81 -9.55
N THR A 256 24.08 -3.42 -9.36
CA THR A 256 23.73 -2.15 -8.73
C THR A 256 23.58 -2.35 -7.22
N PRO A 257 24.35 -1.63 -6.37
CA PRO A 257 24.27 -1.81 -4.93
C PRO A 257 22.94 -1.32 -4.34
N THR A 258 22.51 -1.93 -3.24
CA THR A 258 21.41 -1.42 -2.45
C THR A 258 21.87 -0.27 -1.55
N LEU A 259 20.95 0.60 -1.13
CA LEU A 259 21.27 1.65 -0.15
C LEU A 259 21.80 1.05 1.16
N ASN A 260 21.29 -0.10 1.58
CA ASN A 260 21.78 -0.80 2.77
C ASN A 260 23.24 -1.23 2.63
N GLU A 261 23.64 -1.80 1.49
CA GLU A 261 25.03 -2.17 1.19
C GLU A 261 25.94 -0.92 1.21
N LEU A 262 25.48 0.17 0.60
CA LEU A 262 26.21 1.44 0.58
C LEU A 262 26.36 2.04 1.98
N MET A 263 25.32 2.04 2.80
CA MET A 263 25.39 2.50 4.19
C MET A 263 26.36 1.66 5.03
N GLN A 264 26.50 0.37 4.75
CA GLN A 264 27.52 -0.48 5.40
C GLN A 264 28.91 -0.13 4.90
N GLN A 265 29.10 -0.04 3.58
CA GLN A 265 30.37 0.33 2.95
C GLN A 265 30.93 1.66 3.46
N TYR A 266 30.08 2.69 3.53
CA TYR A 266 30.47 4.03 3.98
C TYR A 266 30.37 4.24 5.48
N LYS A 267 30.08 3.19 6.27
CA LYS A 267 30.02 3.23 7.73
C LYS A 267 29.06 4.32 8.24
N THR A 268 27.90 4.46 7.58
CA THR A 268 26.86 5.43 7.96
C THR A 268 26.53 5.30 9.45
N ALA A 269 26.48 6.43 10.16
CA ALA A 269 26.14 6.49 11.57
C ALA A 269 24.75 5.89 11.86
N GLU A 270 24.55 5.36 13.07
CA GLU A 270 23.32 4.68 13.47
C GLU A 270 22.05 5.55 13.29
N ALA A 271 22.15 6.86 13.63
CA ALA A 271 21.04 7.79 13.43
C ALA A 271 20.63 7.92 11.96
N GLY A 272 21.61 7.96 11.03
CA GLY A 272 21.35 7.96 9.57
C GLY A 272 20.70 6.65 9.10
N ARG A 273 21.17 5.50 9.60
CA ARG A 273 20.56 4.18 9.29
C ARG A 273 19.12 4.08 9.79
N ARG A 274 18.85 4.57 11.01
CA ARG A 274 17.50 4.61 11.58
C ARG A 274 16.58 5.53 10.77
N LEU A 275 17.06 6.72 10.38
CA LEU A 275 16.32 7.62 9.51
C LEU A 275 16.00 6.97 8.16
N ALA A 276 16.99 6.30 7.55
CA ALA A 276 16.78 5.56 6.29
C ALA A 276 15.71 4.48 6.45
N LYS A 277 15.75 3.70 7.53
CA LYS A 277 14.71 2.70 7.80
C LYS A 277 13.32 3.32 7.84
N VAL A 278 13.15 4.45 8.53
CA VAL A 278 11.85 5.14 8.62
C VAL A 278 11.39 5.61 7.24
N ILE A 279 12.26 6.28 6.48
CA ILE A 279 11.91 6.80 5.15
C ILE A 279 11.61 5.65 4.17
N LEU A 280 12.40 4.59 4.17
CA LEU A 280 12.24 3.46 3.26
C LEU A 280 11.02 2.58 3.59
N THR A 281 10.43 2.70 4.79
CA THR A 281 9.18 2.00 5.10
C THR A 281 8.04 2.43 4.16
N ALA A 282 8.08 3.65 3.60
CA ALA A 282 7.14 4.06 2.56
C ALA A 282 7.15 3.12 1.35
N ALA A 283 8.30 2.57 0.98
CA ALA A 283 8.43 1.58 -0.08
C ALA A 283 7.72 0.27 0.27
N THR A 284 7.85 -0.20 1.52
CA THR A 284 7.18 -1.42 2.01
C THR A 284 5.66 -1.23 2.09
N LEU A 285 5.18 -0.04 2.47
CA LEU A 285 3.76 0.30 2.45
C LEU A 285 3.18 0.29 1.02
N GLY A 286 4.00 0.58 0.03
CA GLY A 286 3.67 0.43 -1.38
C GLY A 286 2.59 1.39 -1.87
N ARG A 287 1.43 0.84 -2.29
CA ARG A 287 0.23 1.60 -2.69
C ARG A 287 -0.94 1.26 -1.78
N PRO A 288 -0.90 1.71 -0.53
CA PRO A 288 -1.87 1.28 0.46
C PRO A 288 -3.28 1.73 0.12
N VAL A 289 -4.21 0.80 0.32
CA VAL A 289 -5.65 1.07 0.31
C VAL A 289 -6.15 0.98 1.75
N GLY A 290 -6.89 1.99 2.18
CA GLY A 290 -7.47 2.05 3.53
C GLY A 290 -8.89 2.58 3.53
N THR A 291 -9.54 2.55 4.69
CA THR A 291 -10.84 3.17 4.95
C THR A 291 -10.80 3.96 6.25
N ALA A 292 -11.83 4.77 6.48
CA ALA A 292 -11.94 5.65 7.63
C ALA A 292 -11.75 4.93 8.97
N PRO A 293 -11.16 5.57 9.99
CA PRO A 293 -11.22 5.08 11.36
C PRO A 293 -12.68 4.95 11.81
N GLY A 294 -12.97 3.97 12.68
CA GLY A 294 -14.34 3.69 13.11
C GLY A 294 -15.18 2.84 12.15
N THR A 295 -14.67 2.47 10.98
CA THR A 295 -15.32 1.46 10.13
C THR A 295 -15.48 0.15 10.91
N PRO A 296 -16.69 -0.48 10.94
CA PRO A 296 -16.94 -1.72 11.65
C PRO A 296 -15.95 -2.83 11.31
N ALA A 297 -15.49 -3.54 12.33
CA ALA A 297 -14.41 -4.54 12.18
C ALA A 297 -14.77 -5.69 11.22
N ASP A 298 -16.02 -6.11 11.20
CA ASP A 298 -16.56 -7.10 10.26
C ASP A 298 -16.42 -6.64 8.80
N ARG A 299 -16.71 -5.37 8.52
CA ARG A 299 -16.57 -4.78 7.19
C ARG A 299 -15.11 -4.65 6.77
N VAL A 300 -14.23 -4.21 7.70
CA VAL A 300 -12.79 -4.18 7.47
C VAL A 300 -12.28 -5.58 7.13
N LYS A 301 -12.71 -6.61 7.87
CA LYS A 301 -12.34 -8.00 7.60
C LYS A 301 -12.81 -8.47 6.21
N ILE A 302 -14.07 -8.21 5.85
CA ILE A 302 -14.61 -8.55 4.53
C ILE A 302 -13.76 -7.91 3.42
N LEU A 303 -13.43 -6.62 3.55
CA LEU A 303 -12.65 -5.89 2.56
C LEU A 303 -11.21 -6.41 2.46
N ARG A 304 -10.56 -6.75 3.57
CA ARG A 304 -9.22 -7.35 3.60
C ARG A 304 -9.20 -8.71 2.92
N ASP A 305 -10.15 -9.57 3.27
CA ASP A 305 -10.26 -10.91 2.68
C ASP A 305 -10.51 -10.83 1.16
N ALA A 306 -11.40 -9.93 0.75
CA ALA A 306 -11.71 -9.71 -0.67
C ALA A 306 -10.49 -9.13 -1.42
N TYR A 307 -9.76 -8.19 -0.81
CA TYR A 307 -8.57 -7.58 -1.40
C TYR A 307 -7.46 -8.61 -1.61
N ALA A 308 -7.19 -9.43 -0.60
CA ALA A 308 -6.18 -10.50 -0.68
C ALA A 308 -6.54 -11.53 -1.77
N LYS A 309 -7.81 -11.92 -1.88
CA LYS A 309 -8.29 -12.83 -2.93
C LYS A 309 -8.18 -12.18 -4.32
N ALA A 310 -8.51 -10.90 -4.45
CA ALA A 310 -8.39 -10.18 -5.71
C ALA A 310 -6.95 -10.10 -6.21
N LEU A 311 -5.98 -9.89 -5.32
CA LEU A 311 -4.55 -9.86 -5.69
C LEU A 311 -3.97 -11.25 -6.00
N ALA A 312 -4.67 -12.32 -5.68
CA ALA A 312 -4.34 -13.69 -6.07
C ALA A 312 -5.18 -14.18 -7.29
N ASP A 313 -6.09 -13.35 -7.81
CA ASP A 313 -6.94 -13.68 -8.96
C ASP A 313 -6.10 -13.83 -10.24
N PRO A 314 -6.14 -14.98 -10.93
CA PRO A 314 -5.38 -15.18 -12.17
C PRO A 314 -5.65 -14.13 -13.25
N GLU A 315 -6.88 -13.59 -13.34
CA GLU A 315 -7.22 -12.54 -14.31
C GLU A 315 -6.54 -11.22 -13.96
N LEU A 316 -6.51 -10.84 -12.66
CA LEU A 316 -5.77 -9.65 -12.19
C LEU A 316 -4.28 -9.82 -12.45
N LEU A 317 -3.71 -10.97 -12.11
CA LEU A 317 -2.29 -11.26 -12.32
C LEU A 317 -1.91 -11.19 -13.81
N ALA A 318 -2.75 -11.73 -14.69
CA ALA A 318 -2.56 -11.67 -16.13
C ALA A 318 -2.65 -10.22 -16.65
N GLU A 319 -3.60 -9.42 -16.15
CA GLU A 319 -3.74 -8.01 -16.49
C GLU A 319 -2.51 -7.20 -16.02
N ALA A 320 -2.07 -7.39 -14.79
CA ALA A 320 -0.87 -6.74 -14.25
C ALA A 320 0.38 -7.10 -15.08
N ALA A 321 0.55 -8.38 -15.41
CA ALA A 321 1.68 -8.85 -16.22
C ALA A 321 1.70 -8.22 -17.62
N LYS A 322 0.55 -8.03 -18.27
CA LYS A 322 0.45 -7.32 -19.57
C LYS A 322 0.92 -5.87 -19.47
N GLN A 323 0.71 -5.23 -18.31
CA GLN A 323 1.17 -3.87 -18.04
C GLN A 323 2.64 -3.82 -17.57
N GLY A 324 3.29 -4.96 -17.38
CA GLY A 324 4.64 -5.05 -16.80
C GLY A 324 4.68 -4.74 -15.31
N TRP A 325 3.56 -4.89 -14.61
CA TRP A 325 3.47 -4.66 -13.17
C TRP A 325 3.77 -5.93 -12.40
N GLU A 326 4.51 -5.79 -11.32
CA GLU A 326 4.83 -6.86 -10.39
C GLU A 326 3.85 -6.82 -9.20
N VAL A 327 3.22 -7.94 -8.91
CA VAL A 327 2.32 -8.08 -7.77
C VAL A 327 3.11 -8.67 -6.60
N ASP A 328 3.40 -7.85 -5.60
CA ASP A 328 4.05 -8.23 -4.33
C ASP A 328 3.24 -7.66 -3.16
N PRO A 329 2.12 -8.32 -2.80
CA PRO A 329 1.12 -7.73 -1.93
C PRO A 329 1.57 -7.69 -0.47
N THR A 330 1.19 -6.61 0.22
CA THR A 330 1.25 -6.48 1.68
C THR A 330 -0.17 -6.55 2.25
N LYS A 331 -0.39 -7.42 3.24
CA LYS A 331 -1.71 -7.60 3.88
C LYS A 331 -2.10 -6.40 4.74
N GLY A 332 -3.40 -6.19 4.91
CA GLY A 332 -3.93 -5.08 5.70
C GLY A 332 -3.44 -5.04 7.15
N GLU A 333 -3.30 -6.21 7.78
CA GLU A 333 -2.78 -6.35 9.14
C GLU A 333 -1.31 -5.93 9.24
N GLU A 334 -0.51 -6.31 8.26
CA GLU A 334 0.90 -5.94 8.17
C GLU A 334 1.05 -4.44 7.93
N LEU A 335 0.27 -3.87 7.00
CA LEU A 335 0.22 -2.42 6.79
C LEU A 335 -0.19 -1.67 8.06
N GLN A 336 -1.13 -2.22 8.83
CA GLN A 336 -1.59 -1.62 10.09
C GLN A 336 -0.47 -1.60 11.13
N ALA A 337 0.30 -2.66 11.23
CA ALA A 337 1.45 -2.75 12.13
C ALA A 337 2.56 -1.77 11.73
N LEU A 338 2.94 -1.77 10.45
CA LEU A 338 3.94 -0.85 9.90
C LEU A 338 3.53 0.62 10.06
N SER A 339 2.25 0.94 9.82
CA SER A 339 1.72 2.30 9.98
C SER A 339 1.81 2.79 11.41
N LYS A 340 1.58 1.93 12.41
CA LYS A 340 1.78 2.27 13.83
C LYS A 340 3.27 2.43 14.16
N GLU A 341 4.11 1.54 13.67
CA GLU A 341 5.56 1.58 13.89
C GLU A 341 6.18 2.89 13.39
N VAL A 342 5.86 3.30 12.14
CA VAL A 342 6.43 4.53 11.57
C VAL A 342 5.98 5.80 12.27
N MET A 343 4.79 5.78 12.89
CA MET A 343 4.28 6.93 13.66
C MET A 343 4.84 7.01 15.09
N THR A 344 5.52 5.94 15.57
CA THR A 344 6.10 5.87 16.92
C THR A 344 7.61 6.09 16.85
N GLN A 345 8.02 7.28 16.38
CA GLN A 345 9.44 7.60 16.25
C GLN A 345 9.96 8.48 17.39
N PRO A 346 11.23 8.29 17.83
CA PRO A 346 11.88 9.21 18.76
C PRO A 346 11.90 10.64 18.19
N ARG A 347 11.79 11.64 19.09
CA ARG A 347 11.80 13.06 18.71
C ARG A 347 13.02 13.44 17.86
N GLU A 348 14.18 12.89 18.18
CA GLU A 348 15.40 13.11 17.41
C GLU A 348 15.26 12.71 15.93
N ILE A 349 14.64 11.57 15.65
CA ILE A 349 14.38 11.10 14.27
C ILE A 349 13.38 12.01 13.57
N ILE A 350 12.33 12.46 14.28
CA ILE A 350 11.35 13.40 13.73
C ILE A 350 12.00 14.73 13.36
N GLU A 351 12.81 15.31 14.24
CA GLU A 351 13.51 16.57 13.96
C GLU A 351 14.50 16.41 12.79
N ARG A 352 15.18 15.26 12.70
CA ARG A 352 16.05 14.95 11.58
C ARG A 352 15.28 14.78 10.27
N MET A 353 14.08 14.17 10.29
CA MET A 353 13.18 14.12 9.13
C MET A 353 12.75 15.51 8.68
N LYS A 354 12.36 16.40 9.61
CA LYS A 354 12.03 17.80 9.29
C LYS A 354 13.17 18.49 8.56
N TRP A 355 14.39 18.27 9.02
CA TRP A 355 15.57 18.84 8.40
C TRP A 355 15.84 18.27 7.00
N VAL A 356 15.69 16.94 6.81
CA VAL A 356 15.92 16.26 5.52
C VAL A 356 14.83 16.58 4.51
N LEU A 357 13.56 16.59 4.93
CA LEU A 357 12.39 16.75 4.04
C LEU A 357 11.98 18.21 3.88
N GLY A 358 12.30 19.09 4.84
CA GLY A 358 11.91 20.50 4.84
C GLY A 358 12.89 21.45 4.13
N ARG A 359 13.99 20.95 3.57
CA ARG A 359 14.91 21.75 2.75
C ARG A 359 14.38 21.86 1.33
N GLU A 360 13.91 23.03 0.93
CA GLU A 360 13.68 23.42 -0.46
C GLU A 360 15.00 23.78 -1.16
#